data_4aaa41a857161c9bbb6f84865f3a6b96
#
_entry.id   4aaa41a857161c9bbb6f84865f3a6b96
#
_cell.length_a   1.000
_cell.length_b   1.000
_cell.length_c   1.000
_cell.angle_alpha   90.00
_cell.angle_beta   90.00
_cell.angle_gamma   90.00
#
_symmetry.space_group_name_H-M   'P 1'
#
loop_
_entity.id
_entity.type
_entity.pdbx_description
1 polymer ?
#
loop_
_entity_poly.entity_id
_entity_poly.type
_entity_poly.pdbx_seq_one_letter_code
_entity_poly.pdbx_strand_id
1 'polypeptide(L)'
;VSLIKKDIALRYGASVLSLKKEDILFHEGDTANFFYQVEDGAIKMVTYSLDGKEFIQGLFYQGDCFGEPPLFCDFKYPGSAVTLIESKILRIPKDRFFDLLKENFDVHLQLDRILCERLRYKNMILSEISFYDPEHRILSLLGYLKSKAPVSDQPFQVPLTRQQLADMSGMRVETVIRTIKRMEESGKLQIQDHKIFF
;
A
#
# COMPACT_ATOMS: atom_id res chain seq x y z
N VAL A 1 6.96 -10.80 5.89
CA VAL A 1 6.50 -11.69 7.00
C VAL A 1 5.13 -11.21 7.44
N SER A 2 4.13 -12.10 7.46
CA SER A 2 2.76 -11.77 7.86
C SER A 2 2.71 -11.27 9.32
N LEU A 3 1.93 -10.24 9.60
CA LEU A 3 1.72 -9.71 10.95
C LEU A 3 1.10 -10.80 11.86
N ILE A 4 0.05 -11.46 11.36
CA ILE A 4 -0.64 -12.53 12.09
C ILE A 4 -0.48 -13.82 11.28
N LYS A 5 0.03 -14.87 11.92
CA LYS A 5 0.09 -16.19 11.31
C LYS A 5 -1.32 -16.75 11.17
N LYS A 6 -1.58 -17.45 10.08
CA LYS A 6 -2.92 -17.96 9.73
C LYS A 6 -3.52 -18.90 10.79
N ASP A 7 -2.71 -19.76 11.39
CA ASP A 7 -3.13 -20.67 12.46
C ASP A 7 -3.58 -19.92 13.71
N ILE A 8 -2.91 -18.80 14.06
CA ILE A 8 -3.32 -17.91 15.14
C ILE A 8 -4.63 -17.21 14.75
N ALA A 9 -4.70 -16.58 13.57
CA ALA A 9 -5.89 -15.86 13.12
C ALA A 9 -7.16 -16.72 13.15
N LEU A 10 -7.07 -17.99 12.75
CA LEU A 10 -8.19 -18.92 12.75
C LEU A 10 -8.79 -19.16 14.15
N ARG A 11 -7.97 -19.12 15.22
CA ARG A 11 -8.45 -19.23 16.61
C ARG A 11 -9.34 -18.05 17.03
N TYR A 12 -9.19 -16.92 16.36
CA TYR A 12 -9.99 -15.70 16.57
C TYR A 12 -11.07 -15.51 15.51
N GLY A 13 -11.52 -16.58 14.88
CA GLY A 13 -12.63 -16.56 13.95
C GLY A 13 -12.32 -15.93 12.59
N ALA A 14 -11.05 -15.97 12.17
CA ALA A 14 -10.68 -15.52 10.85
C ALA A 14 -11.34 -16.32 9.73
N SER A 15 -11.62 -15.66 8.62
CA SER A 15 -12.02 -16.28 7.35
C SER A 15 -11.18 -15.72 6.21
N VAL A 16 -11.11 -16.45 5.10
CA VAL A 16 -10.39 -16.03 3.90
C VAL A 16 -11.38 -15.76 2.79
N LEU A 17 -11.28 -14.59 2.18
CA LEU A 17 -12.03 -14.20 0.98
C LEU A 17 -11.14 -14.41 -0.24
N SER A 18 -11.72 -14.98 -1.31
CA SER A 18 -11.09 -15.00 -2.64
C SER A 18 -11.75 -13.95 -3.51
N LEU A 19 -10.95 -13.04 -4.04
CA LEU A 19 -11.37 -11.88 -4.82
C LEU A 19 -10.68 -11.92 -6.18
N LYS A 20 -11.41 -11.57 -7.24
CA LYS A 20 -10.85 -11.40 -8.59
C LYS A 20 -10.12 -10.07 -8.69
N LYS A 21 -9.36 -9.91 -9.76
CA LYS A 21 -8.77 -8.60 -10.12
C LYS A 21 -9.88 -7.55 -10.25
N GLU A 22 -9.61 -6.35 -9.68
CA GLU A 22 -10.50 -5.18 -9.68
C GLU A 22 -11.77 -5.32 -8.81
N ASP A 23 -11.88 -6.39 -8.01
CA ASP A 23 -12.92 -6.47 -7.00
C ASP A 23 -12.67 -5.45 -5.88
N ILE A 24 -13.76 -4.85 -5.38
CA ILE A 24 -13.73 -3.91 -4.25
C ILE A 24 -14.06 -4.67 -2.97
N LEU A 25 -13.14 -4.63 -2.01
CA LEU A 25 -13.32 -5.27 -0.70
C LEU A 25 -14.18 -4.42 0.24
N PHE A 26 -13.97 -3.11 0.23
CA PHE A 26 -14.80 -2.11 0.91
C PHE A 26 -14.66 -0.76 0.21
N HIS A 27 -15.68 0.08 0.36
CA HIS A 27 -15.71 1.43 -0.21
C HIS A 27 -15.28 2.49 0.80
N GLU A 28 -14.81 3.62 0.28
CA GLU A 28 -14.70 4.85 1.05
C GLU A 28 -16.06 5.18 1.70
N GLY A 29 -16.05 5.56 2.98
CA GLY A 29 -17.25 5.84 3.74
C GLY A 29 -17.92 4.63 4.42
N ASP A 30 -17.47 3.40 4.13
CA ASP A 30 -17.97 2.21 4.82
C ASP A 30 -17.51 2.15 6.28
N THR A 31 -18.25 1.42 7.12
CA THR A 31 -17.88 1.15 8.52
C THR A 31 -16.86 0.00 8.59
N ALA A 32 -15.82 0.19 9.38
CA ALA A 32 -14.80 -0.85 9.60
C ALA A 32 -15.28 -1.91 10.61
N ASN A 33 -15.51 -3.12 10.14
CA ASN A 33 -15.96 -4.27 10.94
C ASN A 33 -14.95 -5.40 11.00
N PHE A 34 -13.87 -5.34 10.22
CA PHE A 34 -12.87 -6.40 10.12
C PHE A 34 -11.46 -5.83 10.03
N PHE A 35 -10.53 -6.50 10.65
CA PHE A 35 -9.11 -6.43 10.32
C PHE A 35 -8.86 -7.24 9.05
N TYR A 36 -7.95 -6.77 8.18
CA TYR A 36 -7.58 -7.42 6.92
C TYR A 36 -6.08 -7.63 6.80
N GLN A 37 -5.68 -8.77 6.22
CA GLN A 37 -4.30 -9.09 5.86
C GLN A 37 -4.29 -9.80 4.50
N VAL A 38 -3.35 -9.45 3.63
CA VAL A 38 -3.16 -10.11 2.34
C VAL A 38 -2.51 -11.47 2.57
N GLU A 39 -3.22 -12.56 2.28
CA GLU A 39 -2.67 -13.92 2.29
C GLU A 39 -1.90 -14.22 0.99
N ASP A 40 -2.46 -13.75 -0.14
CA ASP A 40 -1.89 -13.88 -1.47
C ASP A 40 -2.44 -12.77 -2.37
N GLY A 41 -1.64 -12.29 -3.33
CA GLY A 41 -2.06 -11.25 -4.26
C GLY A 41 -1.63 -9.84 -3.85
N ALA A 42 -2.41 -8.82 -4.26
CA ALA A 42 -2.11 -7.42 -4.02
C ALA A 42 -3.36 -6.54 -3.97
N ILE A 43 -3.38 -5.60 -3.03
CA ILE A 43 -4.44 -4.61 -2.79
C ILE A 43 -3.88 -3.20 -2.97
N LYS A 44 -4.66 -2.31 -3.57
CA LYS A 44 -4.45 -0.85 -3.51
C LYS A 44 -5.52 -0.19 -2.64
N MET A 45 -5.10 0.77 -1.81
CA MET A 45 -6.02 1.70 -1.14
C MET A 45 -6.09 2.97 -1.96
N VAL A 46 -7.30 3.38 -2.36
CA VAL A 46 -7.51 4.49 -3.29
C VAL A 46 -8.59 5.46 -2.82
N THR A 47 -8.41 6.72 -3.18
CA THR A 47 -9.45 7.74 -3.14
C THR A 47 -9.64 8.30 -4.55
N TYR A 48 -10.84 8.77 -4.84
CA TYR A 48 -11.17 9.39 -6.12
C TYR A 48 -11.52 10.85 -5.92
N SER A 49 -10.97 11.73 -6.76
CA SER A 49 -11.41 13.12 -6.82
C SER A 49 -12.79 13.24 -7.50
N LEU A 50 -13.43 14.40 -7.40
CA LEU A 50 -14.75 14.64 -7.99
C LEU A 50 -14.78 14.45 -9.51
N ASP A 51 -13.66 14.65 -10.18
CA ASP A 51 -13.47 14.43 -11.63
C ASP A 51 -13.01 12.99 -11.95
N GLY A 52 -13.07 12.07 -10.96
CA GLY A 52 -12.77 10.65 -11.13
C GLY A 52 -11.29 10.28 -11.19
N LYS A 53 -10.39 11.22 -10.87
CA LYS A 53 -8.95 10.93 -10.82
C LYS A 53 -8.63 10.09 -9.59
N GLU A 54 -7.92 8.99 -9.81
CA GLU A 54 -7.46 8.10 -8.74
C GLU A 54 -6.22 8.67 -8.03
N PHE A 55 -6.20 8.53 -6.70
CA PHE A 55 -5.00 8.71 -5.89
C PHE A 55 -4.76 7.45 -5.06
N ILE A 56 -3.60 6.80 -5.25
CA ILE A 56 -3.22 5.60 -4.52
C ILE A 56 -2.58 6.00 -3.20
N GLN A 57 -3.28 5.73 -2.10
CA GLN A 57 -2.81 5.99 -0.73
C GLN A 57 -1.76 4.97 -0.26
N GLY A 58 -1.77 3.76 -0.81
CA GLY A 58 -0.84 2.69 -0.47
C GLY A 58 -1.11 1.42 -1.26
N LEU A 59 -0.07 0.59 -1.38
CA LEU A 59 -0.08 -0.73 -1.98
C LEU A 59 0.25 -1.76 -0.90
N PHE A 60 -0.45 -2.88 -0.90
CA PHE A 60 -0.36 -3.94 0.09
C PHE A 60 -0.20 -5.27 -0.61
N TYR A 61 0.83 -6.00 -0.25
CA TYR A 61 1.21 -7.28 -0.82
C TYR A 61 1.11 -8.40 0.21
N GLN A 62 1.41 -9.62 -0.19
CA GLN A 62 1.37 -10.77 0.70
C GLN A 62 2.08 -10.49 2.05
N GLY A 63 1.35 -10.73 3.14
CA GLY A 63 1.79 -10.48 4.51
C GLY A 63 1.42 -9.12 5.07
N ASP A 64 1.12 -8.12 4.23
CA ASP A 64 0.72 -6.79 4.68
C ASP A 64 -0.70 -6.80 5.25
N CYS A 65 -0.93 -6.06 6.33
CA CYS A 65 -2.26 -5.72 6.83
C CYS A 65 -2.70 -4.35 6.28
N PHE A 66 -4.00 -4.05 6.29
CA PHE A 66 -4.54 -2.77 5.82
C PHE A 66 -5.93 -2.49 6.40
N GLY A 67 -6.34 -1.22 6.38
CA GLY A 67 -7.67 -0.81 6.85
C GLY A 67 -7.83 -0.78 8.37
N GLU A 68 -6.74 -0.82 9.16
CA GLU A 68 -6.77 -0.92 10.62
C GLU A 68 -7.18 0.38 11.34
N PRO A 69 -6.76 1.60 10.91
CA PRO A 69 -6.99 2.81 11.68
C PRO A 69 -8.47 3.06 12.04
N PRO A 70 -9.46 2.84 11.15
CA PRO A 70 -10.87 2.99 11.52
C PRO A 70 -11.36 2.02 12.60
N LEU A 71 -10.70 0.88 12.80
CA LEU A 71 -11.05 -0.06 13.88
C LEU A 71 -10.77 0.55 15.26
N PHE A 72 -9.70 1.35 15.37
CA PHE A 72 -9.25 1.94 16.64
C PHE A 72 -9.96 3.25 16.98
N CYS A 73 -10.36 4.03 15.96
CA CYS A 73 -10.83 5.41 16.14
C CYS A 73 -12.26 5.65 15.63
N ASP A 74 -12.99 4.60 15.27
CA ASP A 74 -14.41 4.61 14.89
C ASP A 74 -14.80 5.63 13.80
N PHE A 75 -13.87 5.99 12.90
CA PHE A 75 -14.18 6.75 11.69
C PHE A 75 -14.45 5.83 10.49
N LYS A 76 -15.03 6.35 9.45
CA LYS A 76 -15.33 5.65 8.20
C LYS A 76 -14.04 5.41 7.40
N TYR A 77 -13.98 4.38 6.54
CA TYR A 77 -12.84 4.19 5.67
C TYR A 77 -12.55 5.45 4.84
N PRO A 78 -11.32 6.00 4.88
CA PRO A 78 -10.95 7.20 4.13
C PRO A 78 -10.57 6.91 2.67
N GLY A 79 -10.84 5.71 2.19
CA GLY A 79 -10.59 5.27 0.83
C GLY A 79 -11.10 3.86 0.62
N SER A 80 -11.21 3.46 -0.63
CA SER A 80 -11.65 2.12 -1.05
C SER A 80 -10.46 1.16 -1.15
N ALA A 81 -10.67 -0.13 -0.86
CA ALA A 81 -9.69 -1.19 -1.07
C ALA A 81 -10.05 -2.01 -2.30
N VAL A 82 -9.14 -2.04 -3.29
CA VAL A 82 -9.35 -2.66 -4.60
C VAL A 82 -8.23 -3.65 -4.90
N THR A 83 -8.55 -4.84 -5.39
CA THR A 83 -7.57 -5.84 -5.80
C THR A 83 -6.86 -5.43 -7.09
N LEU A 84 -5.53 -5.56 -7.13
CA LEU A 84 -4.72 -5.36 -8.34
C LEU A 84 -4.64 -6.61 -9.21
N ILE A 85 -4.71 -7.77 -8.59
CA ILE A 85 -4.69 -9.11 -9.19
C ILE A 85 -5.64 -10.00 -8.41
N GLU A 86 -5.90 -11.22 -8.88
CA GLU A 86 -6.59 -12.22 -8.07
C GLU A 86 -5.91 -12.36 -6.70
N SER A 87 -6.69 -12.28 -5.61
CA SER A 87 -6.15 -12.14 -4.27
C SER A 87 -6.94 -12.96 -3.25
N LYS A 88 -6.21 -13.41 -2.21
CA LYS A 88 -6.80 -14.04 -1.02
C LYS A 88 -6.57 -13.13 0.17
N ILE A 89 -7.66 -12.74 0.83
CA ILE A 89 -7.64 -11.78 1.94
C ILE A 89 -8.14 -12.48 3.20
N LEU A 90 -7.27 -12.59 4.18
CA LEU A 90 -7.64 -12.99 5.53
C LEU A 90 -8.34 -11.82 6.21
N ARG A 91 -9.49 -12.08 6.85
CA ARG A 91 -10.19 -11.10 7.68
C ARG A 91 -10.51 -11.67 9.05
N ILE A 92 -10.44 -10.80 10.08
CA ILE A 92 -10.79 -11.11 11.47
C ILE A 92 -11.86 -10.11 11.92
N PRO A 93 -12.99 -10.53 12.54
CA PRO A 93 -13.97 -9.59 13.09
C PRO A 93 -13.35 -8.62 14.10
N LYS A 94 -13.80 -7.36 14.12
CA LYS A 94 -13.24 -6.28 14.94
C LYS A 94 -13.02 -6.70 16.40
N ASP A 95 -14.05 -7.22 17.06
CA ASP A 95 -13.96 -7.60 18.48
C ASP A 95 -12.92 -8.70 18.71
N ARG A 96 -12.90 -9.71 17.82
CA ARG A 96 -11.93 -10.81 17.88
C ARG A 96 -10.51 -10.38 17.59
N PHE A 97 -10.34 -9.39 16.73
CA PHE A 97 -9.04 -8.78 16.49
C PHE A 97 -8.51 -8.08 17.74
N PHE A 98 -9.36 -7.33 18.46
CA PHE A 98 -8.95 -6.73 19.72
C PHE A 98 -8.66 -7.76 20.83
N ASP A 99 -9.40 -8.87 20.90
CA ASP A 99 -9.08 -9.98 21.80
C ASP A 99 -7.69 -10.57 21.47
N LEU A 100 -7.41 -10.78 20.17
CA LEU A 100 -6.10 -11.24 19.71
C LEU A 100 -4.99 -10.30 20.15
N LEU A 101 -5.14 -8.97 19.98
CA LEU A 101 -4.13 -7.99 20.38
C LEU A 101 -3.90 -7.97 21.89
N LYS A 102 -4.94 -8.14 22.71
CA LYS A 102 -4.82 -8.22 24.19
C LYS A 102 -4.02 -9.44 24.62
N GLU A 103 -4.24 -10.58 23.98
CA GLU A 103 -3.60 -11.84 24.34
C GLU A 103 -2.22 -12.03 23.69
N ASN A 104 -1.88 -11.22 22.65
CA ASN A 104 -0.62 -11.34 21.91
C ASN A 104 0.07 -9.98 21.79
N PHE A 105 0.71 -9.53 22.87
CA PHE A 105 1.36 -8.22 22.96
C PHE A 105 2.42 -8.00 21.86
N ASP A 106 3.16 -9.05 21.46
CA ASP A 106 4.15 -8.93 20.37
C ASP A 106 3.50 -8.59 19.03
N VAL A 107 2.31 -9.13 18.74
CA VAL A 107 1.53 -8.78 17.54
C VAL A 107 1.07 -7.33 17.61
N HIS A 108 0.60 -6.88 18.79
CA HIS A 108 0.21 -5.49 19.02
C HIS A 108 1.39 -4.55 18.76
N LEU A 109 2.54 -4.83 19.36
CA LEU A 109 3.75 -4.01 19.18
C LEU A 109 4.25 -3.99 17.73
N GLN A 110 4.11 -5.10 16.99
CA GLN A 110 4.42 -5.13 15.56
C GLN A 110 3.45 -4.28 14.74
N LEU A 111 2.15 -4.30 15.08
CA LEU A 111 1.16 -3.43 14.44
C LEU A 111 1.49 -1.95 14.67
N ASP A 112 1.84 -1.56 15.89
CA ASP A 112 2.23 -0.18 16.22
C ASP A 112 3.43 0.26 15.37
N ARG A 113 4.44 -0.59 15.22
CA ARG A 113 5.61 -0.31 14.35
C ARG A 113 5.19 -0.11 12.88
N ILE A 114 4.30 -0.96 12.35
CA ILE A 114 3.77 -0.82 10.99
C ILE A 114 3.04 0.52 10.83
N LEU A 115 2.20 0.91 11.80
CA LEU A 115 1.47 2.18 11.77
C LEU A 115 2.42 3.39 11.84
N CYS A 116 3.46 3.33 12.66
CA CYS A 116 4.49 4.37 12.74
C CYS A 116 5.27 4.50 11.42
N GLU A 117 5.64 3.38 10.77
CA GLU A 117 6.29 3.42 9.46
C GLU A 117 5.39 4.03 8.37
N ARG A 118 4.09 3.72 8.39
CA ARG A 118 3.13 4.32 7.46
C ARG A 118 2.92 5.81 7.72
N LEU A 119 2.90 6.23 8.96
CA LEU A 119 2.85 7.66 9.31
C LEU A 119 4.11 8.37 8.79
N ARG A 120 5.29 7.79 8.97
CA ARG A 120 6.54 8.33 8.42
C ARG A 120 6.48 8.45 6.90
N TYR A 121 5.97 7.43 6.19
CA TYR A 121 5.79 7.49 4.74
C TYR A 121 4.80 8.60 4.33
N LYS A 122 3.65 8.71 5.00
CA LYS A 122 2.67 9.77 4.71
C LYS A 122 3.25 11.17 4.91
N ASN A 123 4.04 11.38 5.97
CA ASN A 123 4.74 12.64 6.20
C ASN A 123 5.76 12.95 5.10
N MET A 124 6.51 11.94 4.64
CA MET A 124 7.41 12.10 3.50
C MET A 124 6.65 12.54 2.25
N ILE A 125 5.59 11.82 1.85
CA ILE A 125 4.77 12.18 0.67
C ILE A 125 4.19 13.58 0.79
N LEU A 126 3.70 13.97 1.96
CA LEU A 126 3.16 15.31 2.20
C LEU A 126 4.23 16.40 1.98
N SER A 127 5.44 16.20 2.48
CA SER A 127 6.58 17.09 2.25
C SER A 127 6.96 17.15 0.76
N GLU A 128 7.02 15.98 0.11
CA GLU A 128 7.35 15.91 -1.33
C GLU A 128 6.34 16.69 -2.19
N ILE A 129 5.04 16.54 -1.93
CA ILE A 129 3.99 17.26 -2.66
C ILE A 129 4.09 18.78 -2.40
N SER A 130 4.45 19.17 -1.19
CA SER A 130 4.44 20.59 -0.77
C SER A 130 5.65 21.39 -1.25
N PHE A 131 6.83 20.77 -1.35
CA PHE A 131 8.09 21.52 -1.48
C PHE A 131 8.96 21.15 -2.67
N TYR A 132 8.73 19.99 -3.34
CA TYR A 132 9.69 19.46 -4.29
C TYR A 132 9.15 19.31 -5.70
N ASP A 133 10.08 19.36 -6.68
CA ASP A 133 9.79 19.20 -8.09
C ASP A 133 9.45 17.74 -8.46
N PRO A 134 8.93 17.48 -9.68
CA PRO A 134 8.55 16.15 -10.11
C PRO A 134 9.66 15.10 -10.05
N GLU A 135 10.91 15.48 -10.30
CA GLU A 135 12.02 14.55 -10.31
C GLU A 135 12.36 14.08 -8.89
N HIS A 136 12.43 15.01 -7.95
CA HIS A 136 12.66 14.72 -6.55
C HIS A 136 11.55 13.82 -5.98
N ARG A 137 10.28 14.09 -6.29
CA ARG A 137 9.15 13.25 -5.87
C ARG A 137 9.27 11.81 -6.37
N ILE A 138 9.66 11.63 -7.65
CA ILE A 138 9.88 10.29 -8.21
C ILE A 138 11.05 9.60 -7.51
N LEU A 139 12.19 10.27 -7.31
CA LEU A 139 13.35 9.69 -6.62
C LEU A 139 13.01 9.22 -5.20
N SER A 140 12.30 10.05 -4.44
CA SER A 140 11.87 9.71 -3.07
C SER A 140 10.92 8.51 -3.06
N LEU A 141 9.96 8.46 -3.99
CA LEU A 141 9.05 7.32 -4.11
C LEU A 141 9.78 6.04 -4.51
N LEU A 142 10.69 6.10 -5.49
CA LEU A 142 11.50 4.94 -5.91
C LEU A 142 12.43 4.47 -4.78
N GLY A 143 13.06 5.38 -4.06
CA GLY A 143 13.87 5.08 -2.87
C GLY A 143 13.06 4.37 -1.78
N TYR A 144 11.84 4.85 -1.50
CA TYR A 144 10.94 4.19 -0.57
C TYR A 144 10.56 2.77 -1.02
N LEU A 145 10.17 2.60 -2.29
CA LEU A 145 9.81 1.27 -2.82
C LEU A 145 11.00 0.30 -2.76
N LYS A 146 12.20 0.77 -3.11
CA LYS A 146 13.43 -0.01 -3.02
C LYS A 146 13.75 -0.43 -1.59
N SER A 147 13.53 0.45 -0.61
CA SER A 147 13.76 0.14 0.82
C SER A 147 12.83 -0.95 1.37
N LYS A 148 11.69 -1.21 0.71
CA LYS A 148 10.74 -2.28 1.05
C LYS A 148 10.99 -3.58 0.30
N ALA A 149 11.80 -3.55 -0.76
CA ALA A 149 12.17 -4.73 -1.53
C ALA A 149 13.24 -5.55 -0.79
N PRO A 150 13.34 -6.86 -1.06
CA PRO A 150 14.46 -7.67 -0.59
C PRO A 150 15.78 -7.06 -1.04
N VAL A 151 16.79 -7.13 -0.18
CA VAL A 151 18.16 -6.70 -0.53
C VAL A 151 18.67 -7.57 -1.68
N SER A 152 19.15 -6.94 -2.75
CA SER A 152 19.68 -7.60 -3.94
C SER A 152 20.82 -6.78 -4.53
N ASP A 153 21.82 -7.46 -5.10
CA ASP A 153 22.91 -6.84 -5.87
C ASP A 153 22.45 -6.40 -7.28
N GLN A 154 21.26 -6.82 -7.70
CA GLN A 154 20.68 -6.42 -8.98
C GLN A 154 19.97 -5.07 -8.86
N PRO A 155 19.95 -4.27 -9.95
CA PRO A 155 19.12 -3.05 -9.99
C PRO A 155 17.67 -3.33 -9.62
N PHE A 156 17.09 -2.47 -8.79
CA PHE A 156 15.71 -2.62 -8.35
C PHE A 156 14.74 -2.38 -9.52
N GLN A 157 14.06 -3.43 -9.97
CA GLN A 157 12.98 -3.32 -10.93
C GLN A 157 11.75 -2.74 -10.23
N VAL A 158 11.29 -1.57 -10.67
CA VAL A 158 10.11 -0.90 -10.13
C VAL A 158 8.84 -1.69 -10.51
N PRO A 159 8.08 -2.22 -9.53
CA PRO A 159 6.92 -3.07 -9.80
C PRO A 159 5.65 -2.28 -10.14
N LEU A 160 5.78 -1.03 -10.59
CA LEU A 160 4.69 -0.10 -10.84
C LEU A 160 4.67 0.39 -12.28
N THR A 161 3.47 0.60 -12.80
CA THR A 161 3.25 1.31 -14.07
C THR A 161 3.48 2.82 -13.91
N ARG A 162 3.67 3.55 -15.04
CA ARG A 162 3.77 5.03 -15.01
C ARG A 162 2.50 5.66 -14.45
N GLN A 163 1.33 5.07 -14.72
CA GLN A 163 0.07 5.53 -14.14
C GLN A 163 0.06 5.38 -12.62
N GLN A 164 0.43 4.22 -12.10
CA GLN A 164 0.51 4.00 -10.64
C GLN A 164 1.51 4.92 -9.95
N LEU A 165 2.66 5.19 -10.59
CA LEU A 165 3.62 6.18 -10.08
C LEU A 165 3.01 7.59 -10.04
N ALA A 166 2.22 7.96 -11.07
CA ALA A 166 1.50 9.22 -11.11
C ALA A 166 0.47 9.32 -9.98
N ASP A 167 -0.34 8.26 -9.80
CA ASP A 167 -1.40 8.18 -8.79
C ASP A 167 -0.84 8.20 -7.36
N MET A 168 0.35 7.60 -7.12
CA MET A 168 1.04 7.64 -5.82
C MET A 168 1.77 8.95 -5.54
N SER A 169 2.25 9.64 -6.56
CA SER A 169 2.98 10.91 -6.42
C SER A 169 2.10 12.16 -6.54
N GLY A 170 0.80 11.99 -6.81
CA GLY A 170 -0.13 13.09 -7.02
C GLY A 170 0.15 13.92 -8.28
N MET A 171 0.82 13.33 -9.28
CA MET A 171 1.17 13.99 -10.54
C MET A 171 0.30 13.51 -11.70
N ARG A 172 0.33 14.25 -12.82
CA ARG A 172 -0.23 13.77 -14.08
C ARG A 172 0.71 12.74 -14.71
N VAL A 173 0.16 11.71 -15.36
CA VAL A 173 0.95 10.63 -15.97
C VAL A 173 1.93 11.15 -17.03
N GLU A 174 1.55 12.18 -17.79
CA GLU A 174 2.42 12.80 -18.79
C GLU A 174 3.64 13.45 -18.14
N THR A 175 3.47 14.04 -16.94
CA THR A 175 4.56 14.62 -16.15
C THR A 175 5.51 13.52 -15.70
N VAL A 176 4.99 12.41 -15.19
CA VAL A 176 5.80 11.24 -14.78
C VAL A 176 6.57 10.68 -15.96
N ILE A 177 5.92 10.45 -17.12
CA ILE A 177 6.56 9.91 -18.32
C ILE A 177 7.74 10.81 -18.76
N ARG A 178 7.50 12.11 -18.85
CA ARG A 178 8.53 13.08 -19.25
C ARG A 178 9.68 13.15 -18.23
N THR A 179 9.37 13.10 -16.93
CA THR A 179 10.39 13.15 -15.88
C THR A 179 11.23 11.88 -15.88
N ILE A 180 10.63 10.70 -15.97
CA ILE A 180 11.35 9.42 -16.05
C ILE A 180 12.29 9.39 -17.26
N LYS A 181 11.84 9.87 -18.43
CA LYS A 181 12.69 9.93 -19.63
C LYS A 181 13.91 10.83 -19.40
N ARG A 182 13.73 12.01 -18.80
CA ARG A 182 14.84 12.92 -18.45
C ARG A 182 15.79 12.30 -17.42
N MET A 183 15.27 11.54 -16.45
CA MET A 183 16.08 10.81 -15.47
C MET A 183 16.89 9.69 -16.11
N GLU A 184 16.36 9.00 -17.12
CA GLU A 184 17.09 8.02 -17.92
C GLU A 184 18.23 8.69 -18.70
N GLU A 185 17.95 9.79 -19.41
CA GLU A 185 18.94 10.57 -20.15
C GLU A 185 20.10 11.09 -19.26
N SER A 186 19.81 11.37 -17.97
CA SER A 186 20.80 11.80 -16.97
C SER A 186 21.44 10.64 -16.19
N GLY A 187 21.14 9.36 -16.53
CA GLY A 187 21.73 8.17 -15.93
C GLY A 187 21.28 7.86 -14.50
N LYS A 188 20.18 8.46 -14.01
CA LYS A 188 19.63 8.25 -12.66
C LYS A 188 18.79 6.97 -12.54
N LEU A 189 18.33 6.42 -13.67
CA LEU A 189 17.61 5.16 -13.78
C LEU A 189 17.80 4.60 -15.19
N GLN A 190 17.33 3.37 -15.40
CA GLN A 190 17.36 2.71 -16.71
C GLN A 190 15.96 2.26 -17.10
N ILE A 191 15.66 2.26 -18.41
CA ILE A 191 14.43 1.71 -18.95
C ILE A 191 14.81 0.56 -19.87
N GLN A 192 14.33 -0.66 -19.57
CA GLN A 192 14.51 -1.85 -20.38
C GLN A 192 13.15 -2.54 -20.55
N ASP A 193 12.77 -2.85 -21.78
CA ASP A 193 11.47 -3.50 -22.10
C ASP A 193 10.27 -2.82 -21.40
N HIS A 194 10.23 -1.49 -21.48
CA HIS A 194 9.22 -0.64 -20.83
C HIS A 194 9.22 -0.68 -19.28
N LYS A 195 10.15 -1.39 -18.63
CA LYS A 195 10.31 -1.46 -17.17
C LYS A 195 11.36 -0.46 -16.69
N ILE A 196 11.18 0.05 -15.49
CA ILE A 196 12.09 0.98 -14.83
C ILE A 196 13.00 0.20 -13.89
N PHE A 197 14.30 0.46 -13.96
CA PHE A 197 15.32 -0.08 -13.05
C PHE A 197 16.03 1.08 -12.35
N PHE A 198 16.13 0.97 -11.00
CA PHE A 198 16.63 2.02 -10.11
C PHE A 198 17.67 1.52 -9.10
#